data_9a5459eb3ec00b08582d73c2f3cb4d43
#
_entry.id   9a5459eb3ec00b08582d73c2f3cb4d43
#
_cell.length_a   1.000
_cell.length_b   1.000
_cell.length_c   1.000
_cell.angle_alpha   90.00
_cell.angle_beta   90.00
_cell.angle_gamma   90.00
#
_symmetry.space_group_name_H-M   'P 1'
#
loop_
_entity.id
_entity.type
_entity.pdbx_description
1 polymer ?
#
loop_
_entity_poly.entity_id
_entity_poly.type
_entity_poly.pdbx_seq_one_letter_code
_entity_poly.pdbx_strand_id
1 'polypeptide(L)'
;YATLNTPPPDELRRPVSVSAIANSLQVPFETARRRIAALSSTGLVIQTPRAVTISTAPVNSETYRAFASAQAALVRDLYLRLRRIDLLADLPAQTGPAFDPADPPVRLVVRLSSDYLLRLAEPISTHIGDMVSGLILMEIINANTEHLGDDEGGTPGPEWTAEGFVPDAMRRPVRAAALSSRLGVASETVRRRLSRLATEGLCERNGDGYLIPAQVLARENFVRFMTDNQSHLNRLFTALAEFGVLSQWEAEESGVRGAA
;
A
#
# COMPACT_ATOMS: atom_id res chain seq x y z
N TYR A 1 12.87 -3.94 19.03
CA TYR A 1 12.59 -4.89 17.93
C TYR A 1 12.28 -4.15 16.59
N ALA A 2 13.01 -3.07 16.34
CA ALA A 2 12.82 -2.25 15.14
C ALA A 2 13.55 -2.81 13.91
N THR A 3 14.70 -3.49 14.14
CA THR A 3 15.60 -3.95 13.08
C THR A 3 15.42 -5.42 12.74
N LEU A 4 16.03 -5.87 11.63
CA LEU A 4 15.99 -7.28 11.24
C LEU A 4 16.84 -8.18 12.14
N ASN A 5 17.84 -7.62 12.83
CA ASN A 5 18.74 -8.37 13.69
C ASN A 5 18.20 -8.61 15.11
N THR A 6 17.15 -7.87 15.49
CA THR A 6 16.50 -7.97 16.81
C THR A 6 15.02 -8.37 16.67
N PRO A 7 14.71 -9.63 16.30
CA PRO A 7 13.32 -10.08 16.22
C PRO A 7 12.68 -10.14 17.61
N PRO A 8 11.38 -9.85 17.75
CA PRO A 8 10.69 -10.01 19.02
C PRO A 8 10.66 -11.50 19.40
N PRO A 9 10.90 -11.84 20.69
CA PRO A 9 10.74 -13.20 21.17
C PRO A 9 9.28 -13.66 21.08
N ASP A 10 9.05 -14.97 21.02
CA ASP A 10 7.73 -15.55 20.78
C ASP A 10 6.72 -15.19 21.87
N GLU A 11 7.17 -15.04 23.11
CA GLU A 11 6.37 -14.67 24.28
C GLU A 11 5.73 -13.28 24.17
N LEU A 12 6.32 -12.40 23.37
CA LEU A 12 5.78 -11.05 23.10
C LEU A 12 4.80 -11.02 21.92
N ARG A 13 4.62 -12.14 21.23
CA ARG A 13 3.69 -12.22 20.10
C ARG A 13 2.28 -12.43 20.61
N ARG A 14 1.40 -11.49 20.31
CA ARG A 14 0.00 -11.60 20.70
C ARG A 14 -0.77 -12.46 19.71
N PRO A 15 -1.40 -13.56 20.16
CA PRO A 15 -2.28 -14.37 19.33
C PRO A 15 -3.51 -13.57 18.90
N VAL A 16 -3.95 -13.75 17.65
CA VAL A 16 -5.11 -13.07 17.06
C VAL A 16 -6.15 -14.12 16.66
N SER A 17 -7.44 -13.85 16.93
CA SER A 17 -8.51 -14.77 16.51
C SER A 17 -8.75 -14.71 14.99
N VAL A 18 -9.23 -15.82 14.41
CA VAL A 18 -9.64 -15.87 12.99
C VAL A 18 -10.71 -14.82 12.68
N SER A 19 -11.64 -14.56 13.60
CA SER A 19 -12.67 -13.54 13.44
C SER A 19 -12.09 -12.13 13.38
N ALA A 20 -11.09 -11.82 14.23
CA ALA A 20 -10.43 -10.52 14.21
C ALA A 20 -9.67 -10.31 12.88
N ILE A 21 -9.00 -11.35 12.37
CA ILE A 21 -8.34 -11.31 11.06
C ILE A 21 -9.37 -11.11 9.93
N ALA A 22 -10.48 -11.85 9.94
CA ALA A 22 -11.54 -11.72 8.94
C ALA A 22 -12.12 -10.31 8.91
N ASN A 23 -12.43 -9.76 10.08
CA ASN A 23 -12.96 -8.40 10.22
C ASN A 23 -11.96 -7.33 9.76
N SER A 24 -10.70 -7.44 10.16
CA SER A 24 -9.64 -6.50 9.77
C SER A 24 -9.39 -6.47 8.25
N LEU A 25 -9.53 -7.62 7.58
CA LEU A 25 -9.34 -7.75 6.13
C LEU A 25 -10.63 -7.56 5.33
N GLN A 26 -11.78 -7.34 5.99
CA GLN A 26 -13.09 -7.26 5.36
C GLN A 26 -13.39 -8.46 4.45
N VAL A 27 -13.06 -9.67 4.93
CA VAL A 27 -13.32 -10.92 4.19
C VAL A 27 -14.25 -11.84 4.99
N PRO A 28 -15.04 -12.72 4.32
CA PRO A 28 -15.86 -13.71 5.02
C PRO A 28 -15.01 -14.60 5.94
N PHE A 29 -15.51 -14.89 7.13
CA PHE A 29 -14.84 -15.72 8.14
C PHE A 29 -14.31 -17.04 7.56
N GLU A 30 -15.11 -17.74 6.77
CA GLU A 30 -14.72 -19.02 6.17
C GLU A 30 -13.57 -18.88 5.16
N THR A 31 -13.51 -17.73 4.46
CA THR A 31 -12.39 -17.41 3.58
C THR A 31 -11.11 -17.21 4.39
N ALA A 32 -11.16 -16.43 5.46
CA ALA A 32 -10.03 -16.23 6.37
C ALA A 32 -9.59 -17.58 6.98
N ARG A 33 -10.52 -18.37 7.50
CA ARG A 33 -10.25 -19.70 8.11
C ARG A 33 -9.52 -20.61 7.14
N ARG A 34 -10.00 -20.74 5.90
CA ARG A 34 -9.40 -21.58 4.88
C ARG A 34 -7.99 -21.11 4.50
N ARG A 35 -7.78 -19.80 4.38
CA ARG A 35 -6.46 -19.23 4.07
C ARG A 35 -5.47 -19.42 5.22
N ILE A 36 -5.91 -19.23 6.45
CA ILE A 36 -5.08 -19.47 7.64
C ILE A 36 -4.68 -20.94 7.73
N ALA A 37 -5.60 -21.88 7.49
CA ALA A 37 -5.28 -23.30 7.45
C ALA A 37 -4.21 -23.63 6.39
N ALA A 38 -4.31 -23.04 5.20
CA ALA A 38 -3.29 -23.18 4.16
C ALA A 38 -1.93 -22.60 4.58
N LEU A 39 -1.91 -21.42 5.24
CA LEU A 39 -0.68 -20.83 5.78
C LEU A 39 -0.09 -21.68 6.92
N SER A 40 -0.93 -22.29 7.73
CA SER A 40 -0.48 -23.19 8.81
C SER A 40 0.17 -24.46 8.26
N SER A 41 -0.37 -25.02 7.16
CA SER A 41 0.23 -26.20 6.51
C SER A 41 1.62 -25.94 5.90
N THR A 42 1.94 -24.67 5.61
CA THR A 42 3.28 -24.26 5.14
C THR A 42 4.22 -23.83 6.29
N GLY A 43 3.77 -23.90 7.54
CA GLY A 43 4.56 -23.50 8.70
C GLY A 43 4.70 -21.96 8.89
N LEU A 44 4.01 -21.15 8.08
CA LEU A 44 4.05 -19.69 8.20
C LEU A 44 3.35 -19.17 9.45
N VAL A 45 2.30 -19.85 9.87
CA VAL A 45 1.56 -19.53 11.10
C VAL A 45 1.33 -20.74 11.96
N ILE A 46 1.23 -20.53 13.27
CA ILE A 46 0.82 -21.52 14.25
C ILE A 46 -0.65 -21.27 14.56
N GLN A 47 -1.51 -22.24 14.26
CA GLN A 47 -2.93 -22.17 14.54
C GLN A 47 -3.28 -23.03 15.74
N THR A 48 -3.95 -22.46 16.72
CA THR A 48 -4.60 -23.15 17.84
C THR A 48 -6.13 -23.06 17.69
N PRO A 49 -6.94 -23.80 18.45
CA PRO A 49 -8.40 -23.71 18.38
C PRO A 49 -8.97 -22.31 18.59
N ARG A 50 -8.24 -21.40 19.25
CA ARG A 50 -8.71 -20.07 19.61
C ARG A 50 -7.93 -18.95 18.97
N ALA A 51 -6.75 -19.20 18.41
CA ALA A 51 -5.85 -18.14 18.00
C ALA A 51 -4.88 -18.55 16.89
N VAL A 52 -4.33 -17.54 16.23
CA VAL A 52 -3.31 -17.65 15.20
C VAL A 52 -2.13 -16.79 15.60
N THR A 53 -0.93 -17.30 15.47
CA THR A 53 0.33 -16.60 15.73
C THR A 53 1.28 -16.82 14.57
N ILE A 54 2.07 -15.82 14.20
CA ILE A 54 3.12 -15.99 13.19
C ILE A 54 4.25 -16.85 13.78
N SER A 55 4.71 -17.83 13.04
CA SER A 55 5.86 -18.65 13.41
C SER A 55 7.17 -17.83 13.38
N THR A 56 8.12 -18.15 14.27
CA THR A 56 9.43 -17.47 14.34
C THR A 56 10.30 -17.76 13.13
N ALA A 57 10.31 -19.00 12.67
CA ALA A 57 11.21 -19.42 11.59
C ALA A 57 11.03 -18.63 10.28
N PRO A 58 9.80 -18.41 9.75
CA PRO A 58 9.60 -17.58 8.56
C PRO A 58 10.08 -16.14 8.71
N VAL A 59 9.85 -15.48 9.86
CA VAL A 59 10.23 -14.08 10.05
C VAL A 59 11.74 -13.87 10.25
N ASN A 60 12.48 -14.96 10.44
CA ASN A 60 13.94 -14.94 10.51
C ASN A 60 14.59 -15.48 9.21
N SER A 61 13.78 -15.94 8.24
CA SER A 61 14.28 -16.47 6.97
C SER A 61 14.91 -15.37 6.11
N GLU A 62 15.84 -15.75 5.25
CA GLU A 62 16.44 -14.87 4.24
C GLU A 62 15.37 -14.30 3.29
N THR A 63 14.41 -15.12 2.89
CA THR A 63 13.26 -14.68 2.06
C THR A 63 12.47 -13.56 2.72
N TYR A 64 12.17 -13.66 4.02
CA TYR A 64 11.50 -12.58 4.74
C TYR A 64 12.38 -11.34 4.84
N ARG A 65 13.67 -11.49 5.10
CA ARG A 65 14.61 -10.36 5.17
C ARG A 65 14.65 -9.59 3.85
N ALA A 66 14.76 -10.31 2.73
CA ALA A 66 14.74 -9.71 1.39
C ALA A 66 13.41 -8.99 1.11
N PHE A 67 12.27 -9.63 1.40
CA PHE A 67 10.95 -9.03 1.27
C PHE A 67 10.79 -7.77 2.13
N ALA A 68 11.17 -7.84 3.41
CA ALA A 68 11.06 -6.74 4.34
C ALA A 68 11.93 -5.53 3.91
N SER A 69 13.16 -5.79 3.45
CA SER A 69 14.04 -4.74 2.93
C SER A 69 13.47 -4.09 1.66
N ALA A 70 12.93 -4.87 0.73
CA ALA A 70 12.27 -4.35 -0.47
C ALA A 70 11.04 -3.49 -0.11
N GLN A 71 10.20 -3.95 0.82
CA GLN A 71 9.05 -3.18 1.29
C GLN A 71 9.47 -1.87 1.96
N ALA A 72 10.50 -1.89 2.80
CA ALA A 72 11.02 -0.68 3.43
C ALA A 72 11.55 0.33 2.40
N ALA A 73 12.24 -0.14 1.36
CA ALA A 73 12.71 0.70 0.26
C ALA A 73 11.54 1.37 -0.49
N LEU A 74 10.47 0.61 -0.79
CA LEU A 74 9.27 1.17 -1.43
C LEU A 74 8.58 2.23 -0.57
N VAL A 75 8.50 2.04 0.75
CA VAL A 75 7.93 3.03 1.67
C VAL A 75 8.80 4.29 1.74
N ARG A 76 10.13 4.13 1.72
CA ARG A 76 11.06 5.26 1.63
C ARG A 76 10.87 6.04 0.33
N ASP A 77 10.82 5.37 -0.81
CA ASP A 77 10.60 6.01 -2.11
C ASP A 77 9.26 6.75 -2.15
N LEU A 78 8.21 6.16 -1.60
CA LEU A 78 6.90 6.80 -1.45
C LEU A 78 7.03 8.08 -0.61
N TYR A 79 7.68 8.02 0.55
CA TYR A 79 7.93 9.19 1.40
C TYR A 79 8.60 10.32 0.63
N LEU A 80 9.71 10.03 -0.06
CA LEU A 80 10.49 11.04 -0.78
C LEU A 80 9.71 11.67 -1.94
N ARG A 81 8.85 10.90 -2.61
CA ARG A 81 7.96 11.41 -3.67
C ARG A 81 6.87 12.33 -3.09
N LEU A 82 6.17 11.88 -2.04
CA LEU A 82 5.11 12.68 -1.41
C LEU A 82 5.63 13.97 -0.80
N ARG A 83 6.87 13.95 -0.25
CA ARG A 83 7.53 15.15 0.25
C ARG A 83 7.84 16.16 -0.85
N ARG A 84 8.26 15.71 -2.05
CA ARG A 84 8.57 16.61 -3.18
C ARG A 84 7.36 17.40 -3.67
N ILE A 85 6.16 16.88 -3.49
CA ILE A 85 4.89 17.53 -3.87
C ILE A 85 4.15 18.11 -2.67
N ASP A 86 4.84 18.35 -1.55
CA ASP A 86 4.34 18.94 -0.31
C ASP A 86 3.09 18.28 0.31
N LEU A 87 2.79 17.03 -0.05
CA LEU A 87 1.66 16.29 0.53
C LEU A 87 1.86 15.88 2.00
N LEU A 88 3.08 16.02 2.54
CA LEU A 88 3.48 15.66 3.90
C LEU A 88 4.08 16.86 4.64
N ALA A 89 3.60 18.10 4.38
CA ALA A 89 4.16 19.31 4.94
C ALA A 89 4.03 19.41 6.48
N ASP A 90 2.96 18.84 7.05
CA ASP A 90 2.59 19.00 8.47
C ASP A 90 3.07 17.85 9.36
N LEU A 91 4.16 17.15 9.00
CA LEU A 91 4.69 16.10 9.85
C LEU A 91 5.32 16.67 11.13
N PRO A 92 5.15 15.99 12.29
CA PRO A 92 5.73 16.46 13.55
C PRO A 92 7.27 16.45 13.49
N ALA A 93 7.87 17.28 14.34
CA ALA A 93 9.32 17.26 14.52
C ALA A 93 9.79 15.85 14.92
N GLN A 94 10.89 15.42 14.33
CA GLN A 94 11.44 14.10 14.60
C GLN A 94 12.14 14.08 15.95
N THR A 95 11.67 13.23 16.85
CA THR A 95 12.14 13.18 18.24
C THR A 95 12.76 11.82 18.62
N GLY A 96 12.65 10.84 17.75
CA GLY A 96 13.16 9.48 17.98
C GLY A 96 14.69 9.40 17.95
N PRO A 97 15.27 8.35 18.56
CA PRO A 97 16.71 8.10 18.50
C PRO A 97 17.16 7.82 17.07
N ALA A 98 18.39 8.22 16.73
CA ALA A 98 19.00 7.82 15.48
C ALA A 98 19.24 6.30 15.47
N PHE A 99 18.92 5.65 14.34
CA PHE A 99 19.24 4.24 14.14
C PHE A 99 20.64 4.11 13.54
N ASP A 100 21.29 2.98 13.83
CA ASP A 100 22.54 2.62 13.17
C ASP A 100 22.28 2.41 11.65
N PRO A 101 22.97 3.13 10.76
CA PRO A 101 22.84 2.92 9.32
C PRO A 101 23.16 1.48 8.87
N ALA A 102 24.00 0.76 9.62
CA ALA A 102 24.32 -0.65 9.35
C ALA A 102 23.20 -1.61 9.79
N ASP A 103 22.27 -1.18 10.67
CA ASP A 103 21.13 -1.96 11.13
C ASP A 103 19.84 -1.11 11.14
N PRO A 104 19.33 -0.74 9.95
CA PRO A 104 18.18 0.15 9.80
C PRO A 104 16.88 -0.47 10.37
N PRO A 105 15.89 0.35 10.73
CA PRO A 105 14.66 -0.08 11.40
C PRO A 105 13.64 -0.73 10.46
N VAL A 106 14.09 -1.68 9.64
CA VAL A 106 13.27 -2.32 8.60
C VAL A 106 12.01 -2.97 9.14
N ARG A 107 12.07 -3.68 10.29
CA ARG A 107 10.87 -4.30 10.90
C ARG A 107 9.83 -3.27 11.35
N LEU A 108 10.29 -2.14 11.86
CA LEU A 108 9.40 -1.05 12.26
C LEU A 108 8.66 -0.50 11.03
N VAL A 109 9.39 -0.23 9.94
CA VAL A 109 8.79 0.25 8.68
C VAL A 109 7.78 -0.75 8.14
N VAL A 110 8.13 -2.04 8.07
CA VAL A 110 7.21 -3.10 7.63
C VAL A 110 5.97 -3.18 8.50
N ARG A 111 6.11 -3.09 9.81
CA ARG A 111 4.97 -3.12 10.74
C ARG A 111 4.02 -1.95 10.52
N LEU A 112 4.55 -0.73 10.44
CA LEU A 112 3.74 0.48 10.28
C LEU A 112 3.10 0.55 8.89
N SER A 113 3.82 0.17 7.84
CA SER A 113 3.24 0.10 6.48
C SER A 113 2.21 -1.02 6.33
N SER A 114 2.37 -2.15 7.04
CA SER A 114 1.34 -3.19 7.09
C SER A 114 0.07 -2.72 7.81
N ASP A 115 0.20 -1.95 8.92
CA ASP A 115 -0.96 -1.31 9.57
C ASP A 115 -1.68 -0.33 8.63
N TYR A 116 -0.93 0.46 7.86
CA TYR A 116 -1.49 1.32 6.82
C TYR A 116 -2.28 0.52 5.77
N LEU A 117 -1.71 -0.57 5.23
CA LEU A 117 -2.39 -1.42 4.25
C LEU A 117 -3.67 -2.06 4.82
N LEU A 118 -3.66 -2.49 6.07
CA LEU A 118 -4.84 -3.01 6.74
C LEU A 118 -5.94 -1.95 6.90
N ARG A 119 -5.58 -0.70 7.15
CA ARG A 119 -6.53 0.41 7.24
C ARG A 119 -7.15 0.76 5.90
N LEU A 120 -6.47 0.53 4.79
CA LEU A 120 -7.04 0.71 3.46
C LEU A 120 -8.10 -0.35 3.11
N ALA A 121 -8.14 -1.49 3.78
CA ALA A 121 -9.10 -2.54 3.48
C ALA A 121 -10.56 -2.09 3.63
N GLU A 122 -10.86 -1.29 4.65
CA GLU A 122 -12.21 -0.78 4.90
C GLU A 122 -12.67 0.24 3.83
N PRO A 123 -11.95 1.35 3.56
CA PRO A 123 -12.36 2.30 2.52
C PRO A 123 -12.35 1.67 1.12
N ILE A 124 -11.44 0.75 0.80
CA ILE A 124 -11.49 0.01 -0.46
C ILE A 124 -12.76 -0.84 -0.54
N SER A 125 -13.10 -1.58 0.52
CA SER A 125 -14.31 -2.40 0.56
C SER A 125 -15.58 -1.55 0.45
N THR A 126 -15.61 -0.39 1.11
CA THR A 126 -16.76 0.51 1.15
C THR A 126 -17.00 1.24 -0.17
N HIS A 127 -15.93 1.74 -0.80
CA HIS A 127 -16.05 2.63 -1.97
C HIS A 127 -15.79 1.93 -3.32
N ILE A 128 -15.09 0.80 -3.31
CA ILE A 128 -14.65 0.11 -4.53
C ILE A 128 -15.21 -1.33 -4.61
N GLY A 129 -15.42 -1.96 -3.45
CA GLY A 129 -16.04 -3.28 -3.32
C GLY A 129 -15.15 -4.38 -2.76
N ASP A 130 -13.90 -4.56 -3.25
CA ASP A 130 -12.95 -5.52 -2.69
C ASP A 130 -11.50 -5.15 -3.01
N MET A 131 -10.57 -5.69 -2.22
CA MET A 131 -9.15 -5.37 -2.30
C MET A 131 -8.55 -5.61 -3.69
N VAL A 132 -8.93 -6.68 -4.39
CA VAL A 132 -8.39 -6.98 -5.73
C VAL A 132 -8.88 -5.96 -6.74
N SER A 133 -10.16 -5.56 -6.67
CA SER A 133 -10.74 -4.49 -7.49
C SER A 133 -10.05 -3.15 -7.20
N GLY A 134 -9.78 -2.84 -5.92
CA GLY A 134 -9.03 -1.65 -5.52
C GLY A 134 -7.63 -1.61 -6.10
N LEU A 135 -6.87 -2.70 -6.01
CA LEU A 135 -5.53 -2.80 -6.59
C LEU A 135 -5.56 -2.63 -8.12
N ILE A 136 -6.54 -3.22 -8.81
CA ILE A 136 -6.71 -3.06 -10.25
C ILE A 136 -6.99 -1.60 -10.61
N LEU A 137 -7.89 -0.92 -9.88
CA LEU A 137 -8.17 0.51 -10.11
C LEU A 137 -6.93 1.37 -9.89
N MET A 138 -6.21 1.18 -8.80
CA MET A 138 -4.97 1.94 -8.53
C MET A 138 -3.93 1.72 -9.63
N GLU A 139 -3.78 0.48 -10.10
CA GLU A 139 -2.85 0.18 -11.19
C GLU A 139 -3.29 0.78 -12.53
N ILE A 140 -4.60 0.87 -12.81
CA ILE A 140 -5.10 1.59 -14.00
C ILE A 140 -4.78 3.09 -13.88
N ILE A 141 -5.03 3.72 -12.72
CA ILE A 141 -4.72 5.14 -12.50
C ILE A 141 -3.23 5.40 -12.75
N ASN A 142 -2.36 4.59 -12.15
CA ASN A 142 -0.91 4.68 -12.34
C ASN A 142 -0.53 4.52 -13.82
N ALA A 143 -0.93 3.43 -14.46
CA ALA A 143 -0.59 3.13 -15.85
C ALA A 143 -1.15 4.16 -16.86
N ASN A 144 -2.28 4.78 -16.56
CA ASN A 144 -2.85 5.81 -17.42
C ASN A 144 -2.02 7.10 -17.46
N THR A 145 -1.18 7.34 -16.45
CA THR A 145 -0.44 8.61 -16.28
C THR A 145 1.07 8.44 -16.12
N GLU A 146 1.61 7.21 -15.95
CA GLU A 146 3.03 6.93 -15.72
C GLU A 146 3.98 7.47 -16.79
N HIS A 147 3.47 7.75 -18.00
CA HIS A 147 4.25 8.31 -19.12
C HIS A 147 4.39 9.83 -19.04
N LEU A 148 3.68 10.49 -18.15
CA LEU A 148 3.77 11.92 -17.89
C LEU A 148 4.89 12.16 -16.87
N GLY A 149 5.64 13.24 -17.03
CA GLY A 149 6.61 13.66 -16.03
C GLY A 149 5.92 14.16 -14.75
N ASP A 150 6.67 14.27 -13.67
CA ASP A 150 6.16 14.77 -12.38
C ASP A 150 5.53 16.18 -12.51
N ASP A 151 6.02 16.99 -13.46
CA ASP A 151 5.52 18.35 -13.73
C ASP A 151 4.24 18.35 -14.62
N GLU A 152 3.98 17.28 -15.38
CA GLU A 152 2.84 17.20 -16.31
C GLU A 152 1.63 16.51 -15.66
N GLY A 153 1.85 15.76 -14.57
CA GLY A 153 0.81 14.98 -13.90
C GLY A 153 -0.21 15.81 -13.12
N GLY A 154 0.10 17.07 -12.82
CA GLY A 154 -0.72 17.96 -12.01
C GLY A 154 -0.95 17.42 -10.58
N THR A 155 -0.85 18.29 -9.58
CA THR A 155 -1.38 17.94 -8.25
C THR A 155 -2.84 18.32 -8.23
N PRO A 156 -3.79 17.42 -7.86
CA PRO A 156 -5.18 17.80 -7.71
C PRO A 156 -5.29 19.00 -6.80
N GLY A 157 -5.99 20.03 -7.26
CA GLY A 157 -6.28 21.21 -6.43
C GLY A 157 -7.08 20.82 -5.18
N PRO A 158 -7.18 21.70 -4.18
CA PRO A 158 -7.87 21.42 -2.92
C PRO A 158 -9.34 21.04 -3.08
N GLU A 159 -9.94 21.31 -4.23
CA GLU A 159 -11.36 21.06 -4.49
C GLU A 159 -11.64 19.68 -5.14
N TRP A 160 -10.63 18.88 -5.45
CA TRP A 160 -10.79 17.55 -6.06
C TRP A 160 -11.80 17.51 -7.22
N THR A 161 -11.79 18.57 -8.06
CA THR A 161 -12.66 18.66 -9.25
C THR A 161 -12.07 17.90 -10.44
N ALA A 162 -12.88 17.61 -11.45
CA ALA A 162 -12.41 16.89 -12.64
C ALA A 162 -11.28 17.67 -13.37
N GLU A 163 -11.30 18.98 -13.32
CA GLU A 163 -10.29 19.88 -13.90
C GLU A 163 -8.93 19.79 -13.18
N GLY A 164 -8.92 19.38 -11.92
CA GLY A 164 -7.70 19.19 -11.13
C GLY A 164 -6.98 17.86 -11.42
N PHE A 165 -7.59 16.97 -12.17
CA PHE A 165 -6.96 15.71 -12.59
C PHE A 165 -6.40 15.83 -14.01
N VAL A 166 -5.44 14.96 -14.34
CA VAL A 166 -4.93 14.82 -15.71
C VAL A 166 -6.08 14.65 -16.69
N PRO A 167 -6.18 15.47 -17.74
CA PRO A 167 -7.25 15.33 -18.76
C PRO A 167 -7.27 13.95 -19.42
N ASP A 168 -8.46 13.44 -19.76
CA ASP A 168 -8.62 12.12 -20.35
C ASP A 168 -7.86 11.96 -21.67
N ALA A 169 -7.73 13.05 -22.47
CA ALA A 169 -6.96 13.07 -23.70
C ALA A 169 -5.46 12.79 -23.52
N MET A 170 -4.92 13.06 -22.33
CA MET A 170 -3.53 12.79 -21.97
C MET A 170 -3.33 11.40 -21.34
N ARG A 171 -4.40 10.72 -20.98
CA ARG A 171 -4.34 9.37 -20.37
C ARG A 171 -4.14 8.31 -21.42
N ARG A 172 -3.29 7.32 -21.11
CA ARG A 172 -3.06 6.15 -21.98
C ARG A 172 -3.81 4.93 -21.45
N PRO A 173 -4.69 4.29 -22.26
CA PRO A 173 -5.38 3.08 -21.85
C PRO A 173 -4.39 1.93 -21.57
N VAL A 174 -4.62 1.17 -20.51
CA VAL A 174 -3.82 0.00 -20.15
C VAL A 174 -4.55 -1.30 -20.47
N ARG A 175 -3.85 -2.28 -21.07
CA ARG A 175 -4.42 -3.58 -21.42
C ARG A 175 -4.58 -4.48 -20.20
N ALA A 176 -5.64 -5.31 -20.18
CA ALA A 176 -5.87 -6.29 -19.13
C ALA A 176 -4.68 -7.25 -18.89
N ALA A 177 -3.98 -7.64 -19.97
CA ALA A 177 -2.79 -8.49 -19.86
C ALA A 177 -1.64 -7.79 -19.10
N ALA A 178 -1.44 -6.49 -19.34
CA ALA A 178 -0.43 -5.71 -18.61
C ALA A 178 -0.79 -5.61 -17.12
N LEU A 179 -2.05 -5.34 -16.77
CA LEU A 179 -2.53 -5.33 -15.38
C LEU A 179 -2.32 -6.70 -14.70
N SER A 180 -2.63 -7.80 -15.41
CA SER A 180 -2.40 -9.16 -14.91
C SER A 180 -0.93 -9.41 -14.59
N SER A 181 -0.03 -9.02 -15.49
CA SER A 181 1.42 -9.17 -15.32
C SER A 181 1.97 -8.32 -14.17
N ARG A 182 1.58 -7.04 -14.10
CA ARG A 182 2.06 -6.10 -13.08
C ARG A 182 1.60 -6.47 -11.66
N LEU A 183 0.35 -6.90 -11.53
CA LEU A 183 -0.25 -7.25 -10.24
C LEU A 183 0.00 -8.71 -9.82
N GLY A 184 0.53 -9.55 -10.70
CA GLY A 184 0.65 -10.99 -10.43
C GLY A 184 -0.71 -11.68 -10.20
N VAL A 185 -1.80 -11.13 -10.76
CA VAL A 185 -3.16 -11.65 -10.62
C VAL A 185 -3.55 -12.40 -11.90
N ALA A 186 -4.17 -13.57 -11.75
CA ALA A 186 -4.60 -14.38 -12.89
C ALA A 186 -5.45 -13.58 -13.88
N SER A 187 -5.16 -13.68 -15.19
CA SER A 187 -5.78 -12.89 -16.26
C SER A 187 -7.31 -12.98 -16.26
N GLU A 188 -7.88 -14.16 -15.96
CA GLU A 188 -9.32 -14.34 -15.86
C GLU A 188 -9.94 -13.56 -14.69
N THR A 189 -9.22 -13.51 -13.55
CA THR A 189 -9.64 -12.70 -12.40
C THR A 189 -9.63 -11.22 -12.77
N VAL A 190 -8.56 -10.73 -13.42
CA VAL A 190 -8.46 -9.35 -13.87
C VAL A 190 -9.59 -9.01 -14.85
N ARG A 191 -9.83 -9.84 -15.88
CA ARG A 191 -10.92 -9.59 -16.85
C ARG A 191 -12.29 -9.52 -16.19
N ARG A 192 -12.60 -10.46 -15.30
CA ARG A 192 -13.88 -10.47 -14.57
C ARG A 192 -14.05 -9.22 -13.71
N ARG A 193 -12.98 -8.78 -13.02
CA ARG A 193 -13.01 -7.55 -12.21
C ARG A 193 -13.16 -6.30 -13.08
N LEU A 194 -12.43 -6.19 -14.17
CA LEU A 194 -12.56 -5.08 -15.12
C LEU A 194 -13.96 -4.97 -15.70
N SER A 195 -14.58 -6.11 -16.08
CA SER A 195 -15.97 -6.11 -16.55
C SER A 195 -16.93 -5.56 -15.50
N ARG A 196 -16.77 -5.96 -14.23
CA ARG A 196 -17.57 -5.45 -13.12
C ARG A 196 -17.34 -3.95 -12.90
N LEU A 197 -16.07 -3.52 -12.80
CA LEU A 197 -15.70 -2.11 -12.60
C LEU A 197 -16.23 -1.22 -13.71
N ALA A 198 -16.20 -1.70 -14.98
CA ALA A 198 -16.77 -0.98 -16.10
C ALA A 198 -18.31 -0.90 -16.02
N THR A 199 -18.99 -1.98 -15.60
CA THR A 199 -20.45 -1.97 -15.39
C THR A 199 -20.85 -1.01 -14.27
N GLU A 200 -20.02 -0.89 -13.23
CA GLU A 200 -20.22 0.05 -12.11
C GLU A 200 -19.79 1.49 -12.49
N GLY A 201 -19.27 1.70 -13.70
CA GLY A 201 -18.83 3.00 -14.22
C GLY A 201 -17.59 3.54 -13.50
N LEU A 202 -16.75 2.67 -12.92
CA LEU A 202 -15.50 3.03 -12.26
C LEU A 202 -14.31 3.07 -13.22
N CYS A 203 -14.41 2.43 -14.36
CA CYS A 203 -13.45 2.54 -15.46
C CYS A 203 -14.18 2.40 -16.79
N GLU A 204 -13.52 2.80 -17.87
CA GLU A 204 -14.05 2.70 -19.22
C GLU A 204 -13.11 1.91 -20.13
N ARG A 205 -13.70 1.18 -21.08
CA ARG A 205 -12.93 0.56 -22.15
C ARG A 205 -12.68 1.56 -23.27
N ASN A 206 -11.41 1.75 -23.60
CA ASN A 206 -10.99 2.62 -24.70
C ASN A 206 -10.06 1.82 -25.63
N GLY A 207 -10.56 1.50 -26.82
CA GLY A 207 -9.87 0.59 -27.74
C GLY A 207 -9.60 -0.78 -27.10
N ASP A 208 -8.34 -1.18 -27.04
CA ASP A 208 -7.88 -2.45 -26.47
C ASP A 208 -7.56 -2.38 -24.98
N GLY A 209 -7.72 -1.21 -24.36
CA GLY A 209 -7.35 -0.97 -22.98
C GLY A 209 -8.48 -0.41 -22.12
N TYR A 210 -8.11 -0.05 -20.89
CA TYR A 210 -8.98 0.54 -19.88
C TYR A 210 -8.37 1.84 -19.38
N LEU A 211 -9.22 2.82 -19.13
CA LEU A 211 -8.85 4.07 -18.45
C LEU A 211 -9.88 4.43 -17.39
N ILE A 212 -9.46 5.25 -16.45
CA ILE A 212 -10.35 5.86 -15.46
C ILE A 212 -10.49 7.33 -15.84
N PRO A 213 -11.71 7.78 -16.24
CA PRO A 213 -11.96 9.19 -16.57
C PRO A 213 -11.72 10.12 -15.37
N ALA A 214 -11.29 11.35 -15.62
CA ALA A 214 -11.12 12.38 -14.59
C ALA A 214 -12.42 12.61 -13.79
N GLN A 215 -13.58 12.56 -14.44
CA GLN A 215 -14.88 12.66 -13.78
C GLN A 215 -15.16 11.52 -12.78
N VAL A 216 -14.61 10.32 -12.99
CA VAL A 216 -14.75 9.21 -12.03
C VAL A 216 -13.94 9.50 -10.77
N LEU A 217 -12.74 10.07 -10.94
CA LEU A 217 -11.86 10.46 -9.83
C LEU A 217 -12.47 11.60 -8.99
N ALA A 218 -13.28 12.47 -9.60
CA ALA A 218 -13.97 13.56 -8.93
C ALA A 218 -15.30 13.15 -8.25
N ARG A 219 -15.72 11.88 -8.34
CA ARG A 219 -16.94 11.42 -7.66
C ARG A 219 -16.75 11.42 -6.15
N GLU A 220 -17.81 11.73 -5.40
CA GLU A 220 -17.80 11.84 -3.95
C GLU A 220 -17.18 10.63 -3.24
N ASN A 221 -17.53 9.41 -3.65
CA ASN A 221 -16.96 8.19 -3.07
C ASN A 221 -15.46 8.06 -3.32
N PHE A 222 -14.98 8.48 -4.49
CA PHE A 222 -13.55 8.48 -4.81
C PHE A 222 -12.80 9.56 -4.01
N VAL A 223 -13.35 10.77 -3.93
CA VAL A 223 -12.81 11.85 -3.11
C VAL A 223 -12.73 11.45 -1.65
N ARG A 224 -13.79 10.82 -1.10
CA ARG A 224 -13.76 10.28 0.27
C ARG A 224 -12.66 9.23 0.44
N PHE A 225 -12.55 8.29 -0.49
CA PHE A 225 -11.46 7.30 -0.48
C PHE A 225 -10.08 7.97 -0.46
N MET A 226 -9.85 8.99 -1.29
CA MET A 226 -8.58 9.73 -1.33
C MET A 226 -8.31 10.49 -0.03
N THR A 227 -9.33 11.11 0.57
CA THR A 227 -9.22 11.81 1.87
C THR A 227 -8.89 10.84 3.01
N ASP A 228 -9.54 9.68 3.06
CA ASP A 228 -9.26 8.64 4.04
C ASP A 228 -7.83 8.10 3.86
N ASN A 229 -7.44 7.85 2.61
CA ASN A 229 -6.08 7.42 2.28
C ASN A 229 -5.03 8.46 2.73
N GLN A 230 -5.27 9.76 2.48
CA GLN A 230 -4.38 10.83 2.94
C GLN A 230 -4.23 10.82 4.46
N SER A 231 -5.32 10.63 5.18
CA SER A 231 -5.31 10.53 6.64
C SER A 231 -4.48 9.31 7.12
N HIS A 232 -4.58 8.19 6.43
CA HIS A 232 -3.80 6.99 6.74
C HIS A 232 -2.32 7.15 6.39
N LEU A 233 -1.98 7.83 5.28
CA LEU A 233 -0.61 8.19 4.93
C LEU A 233 0.02 9.12 5.97
N ASN A 234 -0.69 10.17 6.37
CA ASN A 234 -0.23 11.08 7.42
C ASN A 234 0.05 10.32 8.72
N ARG A 235 -0.84 9.41 9.12
CA ARG A 235 -0.63 8.57 10.31
C ARG A 235 0.61 7.67 10.19
N LEU A 236 0.83 7.06 9.03
CA LEU A 236 2.02 6.24 8.78
C LEU A 236 3.30 7.07 8.94
N PHE A 237 3.38 8.20 8.24
CA PHE A 237 4.59 9.02 8.24
C PHE A 237 4.79 9.80 9.54
N THR A 238 3.71 10.20 10.22
CA THR A 238 3.80 10.72 11.61
C THR A 238 4.45 9.69 12.54
N ALA A 239 3.99 8.44 12.51
CA ALA A 239 4.58 7.41 13.35
C ALA A 239 6.06 7.14 12.97
N LEU A 240 6.42 7.14 11.69
CA LEU A 240 7.82 7.00 11.26
C LEU A 240 8.67 8.21 11.69
N ALA A 241 8.12 9.43 11.66
CA ALA A 241 8.79 10.63 12.17
C ALA A 241 9.08 10.55 13.67
N GLU A 242 8.07 10.18 14.46
CA GLU A 242 8.21 10.00 15.92
C GLU A 242 9.31 9.01 16.31
N PHE A 243 9.54 7.98 15.48
CA PHE A 243 10.64 7.02 15.66
C PHE A 243 11.98 7.46 15.06
N GLY A 244 12.07 8.65 14.43
CA GLY A 244 13.32 9.17 13.85
C GLY A 244 13.72 8.50 12.52
N VAL A 245 12.83 7.76 11.88
CA VAL A 245 13.13 7.03 10.61
C VAL A 245 13.29 7.99 9.44
N LEU A 246 12.46 9.03 9.38
CA LEU A 246 12.44 9.95 8.24
C LEU A 246 13.70 10.80 8.15
N SER A 247 14.24 11.27 9.30
CA SER A 247 15.51 12.02 9.34
C SER A 247 16.69 11.21 8.81
N GLN A 248 16.71 9.90 9.08
CA GLN A 248 17.72 9.03 8.51
C GLN A 248 17.61 8.97 6.98
N TRP A 249 16.40 8.81 6.45
CA TRP A 249 16.18 8.77 4.99
C TRP A 249 16.55 10.09 4.31
N GLU A 250 16.27 11.22 4.95
CA GLU A 250 16.64 12.56 4.47
C GLU A 250 18.15 12.80 4.46
N ALA A 251 18.83 12.34 5.50
CA ALA A 251 20.28 12.43 5.58
C ALA A 251 20.95 11.59 4.50
N GLU A 252 20.45 10.38 4.25
CA GLU A 252 20.95 9.50 3.17
C GLU A 252 20.74 10.12 1.79
N GLU A 253 19.56 10.73 1.51
CA GLU A 253 19.29 11.41 0.24
C GLU A 253 20.22 12.63 0.04
N SER A 254 20.43 13.40 1.08
CA SER A 254 21.31 14.58 1.04
C SER A 254 22.78 14.20 0.84
N GLY A 255 23.22 13.11 1.45
CA GLY A 255 24.58 12.57 1.28
C GLY A 255 24.85 12.07 -0.14
N VAL A 256 23.86 11.45 -0.79
CA VAL A 256 23.97 11.01 -2.20
C VAL A 256 24.03 12.19 -3.15
N ARG A 257 23.27 13.27 -2.92
CA ARG A 257 23.30 14.48 -3.77
C ARG A 257 24.57 15.30 -3.61
N GLY A 258 25.25 15.22 -2.46
CA GLY A 258 26.54 15.91 -2.22
C GLY A 258 27.75 15.18 -2.81
N ALA A 259 27.60 13.91 -3.21
CA ALA A 259 28.66 13.07 -3.78
C ALA A 259 28.59 12.93 -5.31
N ALA A 260 27.57 13.50 -5.97
CA ALA A 260 27.40 13.50 -7.43
C ALA A 260 27.69 14.89 -8.00
#